data_754b1ca9eae4836065e59cb52f06505c
#
_entry.id   754b1ca9eae4836065e59cb52f06505c
#
_cell.length_a   1.000
_cell.length_b   1.000
_cell.length_c   1.000
_cell.angle_alpha   90.00
_cell.angle_beta   90.00
_cell.angle_gamma   90.00
#
_symmetry.space_group_name_H-M   'P 1'
#
loop_
_entity.id
_entity.type
_entity.pdbx_description
1 polymer ?
#
loop_
_entity_poly.entity_id
_entity_poly.type
_entity_poly.pdbx_seq_one_letter_code
_entity_poly.pdbx_strand_id
1 'polypeptide(L)'
;NTYGPRMQPDDGRVVSNFIVQALRNKEITIYGDGSQTRSFQYVDDLVEGLSRIMQTGDEVTGPVNLGNGNEFTILELAENVLARIPGTKSRIVYRDLPVDDPQRRQPDISLAREILGWQPVVPLGEGLEHTIAYFRRLL
;
A
#
# COMPACT_ATOMS: atom_id res chain seq x y z
N ASN A 1 -0.60 0.85 -5.98
CA ASN A 1 -0.13 1.03 -4.57
C ASN A 1 0.39 -0.29 -3.97
N THR A 2 1.26 -0.98 -4.70
CA THR A 2 1.95 -2.17 -4.15
C THR A 2 2.99 -1.73 -3.13
N TYR A 3 3.04 -2.41 -1.99
CA TYR A 3 3.98 -2.15 -0.92
C TYR A 3 4.47 -3.47 -0.31
N GLY A 4 5.59 -3.42 0.41
CA GLY A 4 6.17 -4.59 1.07
C GLY A 4 7.70 -4.49 1.19
N PRO A 5 8.35 -5.53 1.71
CA PRO A 5 9.80 -5.66 1.70
C PRO A 5 10.38 -5.50 0.29
N ARG A 6 11.62 -4.97 0.20
CA ARG A 6 12.34 -4.59 -1.03
C ARG A 6 11.82 -3.33 -1.73
N MET A 7 10.80 -2.68 -1.19
CA MET A 7 10.43 -1.33 -1.60
C MET A 7 11.57 -0.36 -1.31
N GLN A 8 11.79 0.62 -2.19
CA GLN A 8 12.81 1.64 -1.97
C GLN A 8 12.34 2.66 -0.92
N PRO A 9 13.18 3.05 0.04
CA PRO A 9 12.79 4.00 1.09
C PRO A 9 12.42 5.40 0.56
N ASP A 10 12.98 5.80 -0.56
CA ASP A 10 12.87 7.13 -1.16
C ASP A 10 12.16 7.14 -2.52
N ASP A 11 11.32 6.14 -2.78
CA ASP A 11 10.59 6.04 -4.06
C ASP A 11 9.43 7.03 -4.21
N GLY A 12 9.17 7.85 -3.19
CA GLY A 12 8.15 8.90 -3.20
C GLY A 12 6.71 8.40 -2.98
N ARG A 13 6.52 7.12 -2.70
CA ARG A 13 5.18 6.55 -2.44
C ARG A 13 4.75 6.79 -1.00
N VAL A 14 3.44 6.88 -0.79
CA VAL A 14 2.90 7.24 0.52
C VAL A 14 3.29 6.25 1.62
N VAL A 15 3.28 4.94 1.36
CA VAL A 15 3.63 3.93 2.36
C VAL A 15 5.10 4.05 2.77
N SER A 16 6.04 4.09 1.80
CA SER A 16 7.46 4.27 2.10
C SER A 16 7.73 5.59 2.80
N ASN A 17 7.14 6.69 2.31
CA ASN A 17 7.32 8.01 2.92
C ASN A 17 6.91 8.02 4.40
N PHE A 18 5.72 7.50 4.72
CA PHE A 18 5.23 7.50 6.11
C PHE A 18 6.09 6.63 7.02
N ILE A 19 6.49 5.44 6.56
CA ILE A 19 7.36 4.55 7.35
C ILE A 19 8.72 5.20 7.59
N VAL A 20 9.36 5.75 6.56
CA VAL A 20 10.67 6.42 6.67
C VAL A 20 10.58 7.66 7.59
N GLN A 21 9.55 8.47 7.43
CA GLN A 21 9.33 9.63 8.30
C GLN A 21 9.17 9.20 9.76
N ALA A 22 8.35 8.17 10.02
CA ALA A 22 8.11 7.67 11.37
C ALA A 22 9.37 7.06 12.01
N LEU A 23 10.15 6.26 11.26
CA LEU A 23 11.39 5.65 11.73
C LEU A 23 12.47 6.69 12.04
N ARG A 24 12.47 7.81 11.33
CA ARG A 24 13.42 8.91 11.52
C ARG A 24 12.93 10.00 12.47
N ASN A 25 11.80 9.79 13.15
CA ASN A 25 11.17 10.79 14.03
C ASN A 25 10.88 12.13 13.33
N LYS A 26 10.62 12.09 12.02
CA LYS A 26 10.20 13.25 11.23
C LYS A 26 8.69 13.36 11.19
N GLU A 27 8.18 14.54 10.89
CA GLU A 27 6.75 14.74 10.69
C GLU A 27 6.22 13.88 9.55
N ILE A 28 5.09 13.20 9.76
CA ILE A 28 4.36 12.49 8.71
C ILE A 28 3.52 13.52 7.96
N THR A 29 3.85 13.74 6.70
CA THR A 29 3.22 14.76 5.87
C THR A 29 2.04 14.19 5.10
N ILE A 30 0.84 14.65 5.42
CA ILE A 30 -0.39 14.38 4.67
C ILE A 30 -0.70 15.57 3.78
N TYR A 31 -0.92 15.31 2.48
CA TYR A 31 -1.37 16.31 1.54
C TYR A 31 -2.91 16.33 1.50
N GLY A 32 -3.51 17.52 1.61
CA GLY A 32 -4.94 17.69 1.84
C GLY A 32 -5.35 17.39 3.27
N ASP A 33 -6.58 16.97 3.48
CA ASP A 33 -7.13 16.63 4.80
C ASP A 33 -6.97 15.14 5.18
N GLY A 34 -6.40 14.33 4.29
CA GLY A 34 -6.19 12.89 4.51
C GLY A 34 -7.43 12.03 4.25
N SER A 35 -8.55 12.60 3.79
CA SER A 35 -9.80 11.87 3.51
C SER A 35 -9.78 11.10 2.19
N GLN A 36 -8.85 11.40 1.28
CA GLN A 36 -8.70 10.64 0.05
C GLN A 36 -8.38 9.17 0.34
N THR A 37 -8.98 8.27 -0.43
CA THR A 37 -8.84 6.84 -0.21
C THR A 37 -7.92 6.19 -1.23
N ARG A 38 -7.22 5.15 -0.79
CA ARG A 38 -6.38 4.29 -1.63
C ARG A 38 -6.55 2.84 -1.20
N SER A 39 -6.34 1.95 -2.15
CA SER A 39 -6.21 0.52 -1.90
C SER A 39 -4.73 0.15 -1.92
N PHE A 40 -4.29 -0.61 -0.93
CA PHE A 40 -2.88 -1.00 -0.78
C PHE A 40 -2.73 -2.49 -0.99
N GLN A 41 -1.88 -2.86 -1.94
CA GLN A 41 -1.63 -4.24 -2.34
C GLN A 41 -0.31 -4.73 -1.77
N TYR A 42 -0.35 -5.73 -0.89
CA TYR A 42 0.88 -6.36 -0.39
C TYR A 42 1.59 -7.13 -1.50
N VAL A 43 2.92 -7.05 -1.51
CA VAL A 43 3.74 -7.53 -2.63
C VAL A 43 3.58 -9.04 -2.88
N ASP A 44 3.50 -9.86 -1.84
CA ASP A 44 3.38 -11.32 -2.00
C ASP A 44 2.03 -11.71 -2.61
N ASP A 45 0.95 -11.02 -2.24
CA ASP A 45 -0.35 -11.19 -2.89
C ASP A 45 -0.29 -10.87 -4.39
N LEU A 46 0.42 -9.81 -4.77
CA LEU A 46 0.61 -9.46 -6.18
C LEU A 46 1.43 -10.52 -6.91
N VAL A 47 2.52 -11.00 -6.32
CA VAL A 47 3.38 -12.05 -6.91
C VAL A 47 2.60 -13.33 -7.13
N GLU A 48 1.77 -13.73 -6.18
CA GLU A 48 0.88 -14.90 -6.33
C GLU A 48 -0.11 -14.70 -7.49
N GLY A 49 -0.72 -13.53 -7.60
CA GLY A 49 -1.62 -13.21 -8.70
C GLY A 49 -0.93 -13.27 -10.06
N LEU A 50 0.28 -12.71 -10.17
CA LEU A 50 1.09 -12.77 -11.39
C LEU A 50 1.48 -14.21 -11.74
N SER A 51 1.85 -15.03 -10.76
CA SER A 51 2.15 -16.44 -10.95
C SER A 51 0.96 -17.20 -11.52
N ARG A 52 -0.24 -16.94 -11.01
CA ARG A 52 -1.47 -17.58 -11.51
C ARG A 52 -1.81 -17.13 -12.94
N ILE A 53 -1.62 -15.87 -13.29
CA ILE A 53 -1.81 -15.39 -14.67
C ILE A 53 -0.88 -16.15 -15.62
N MET A 54 0.38 -16.37 -15.27
CA MET A 54 1.34 -17.08 -16.10
C MET A 54 0.99 -18.55 -16.33
N GLN A 55 0.11 -19.11 -15.50
CA GLN A 55 -0.34 -20.53 -15.59
C GLN A 55 -1.68 -20.66 -16.32
N THR A 56 -2.29 -19.59 -16.79
CA THR A 56 -3.52 -19.64 -17.58
C THR A 56 -3.28 -20.14 -18.99
N GLY A 57 -4.35 -20.68 -19.62
CA GLY A 57 -4.30 -21.10 -21.02
C GLY A 57 -4.43 -19.92 -22.00
N ASP A 58 -4.35 -20.23 -23.29
CA ASP A 58 -4.40 -19.25 -24.38
C ASP A 58 -5.74 -18.50 -24.49
N GLU A 59 -6.77 -18.99 -23.83
CA GLU A 59 -8.10 -18.35 -23.77
C GLU A 59 -8.13 -17.07 -22.92
N VAL A 60 -7.17 -16.89 -22.03
CA VAL A 60 -7.05 -15.69 -21.19
C VAL A 60 -6.20 -14.65 -21.90
N THR A 61 -6.83 -13.76 -22.64
CA THR A 61 -6.17 -12.78 -23.52
C THR A 61 -6.37 -11.32 -23.10
N GLY A 62 -7.31 -11.04 -22.20
CA GLY A 62 -7.63 -9.69 -21.76
C GLY A 62 -6.87 -9.25 -20.51
N PRO A 63 -6.92 -7.96 -20.16
CA PRO A 63 -6.32 -7.46 -18.93
C PRO A 63 -7.08 -8.00 -17.71
N VAL A 64 -6.34 -8.33 -16.66
CA VAL A 64 -6.86 -8.78 -15.36
C VAL A 64 -6.32 -7.86 -14.28
N ASN A 65 -7.21 -7.16 -13.56
CA ASN A 65 -6.81 -6.34 -12.44
C ASN A 65 -6.37 -7.20 -11.25
N LEU A 66 -5.17 -6.94 -10.75
CA LEU A 66 -4.67 -7.48 -9.49
C LEU A 66 -4.49 -6.33 -8.51
N GLY A 67 -5.17 -6.39 -7.38
CA GLY A 67 -5.11 -5.34 -6.37
C GLY A 67 -5.93 -5.71 -5.14
N ASN A 68 -6.03 -4.79 -4.20
CA ASN A 68 -6.84 -4.97 -3.00
C ASN A 68 -8.10 -4.12 -3.09
N GLY A 69 -9.27 -4.73 -2.92
CA GLY A 69 -10.56 -4.03 -2.94
C GLY A 69 -10.85 -3.22 -1.67
N ASN A 70 -10.10 -3.42 -0.59
CA ASN A 70 -10.28 -2.67 0.64
C ASN A 70 -9.66 -1.28 0.51
N GLU A 71 -10.43 -0.26 0.85
CA GLU A 71 -9.98 1.14 0.84
C GLU A 71 -9.62 1.60 2.25
N PHE A 72 -8.59 2.43 2.32
CA PHE A 72 -8.19 3.15 3.52
C PHE A 72 -7.99 4.61 3.17
N THR A 73 -8.34 5.49 4.08
CA THR A 73 -7.95 6.91 3.97
C THR A 73 -6.45 7.06 4.18
N ILE A 74 -5.89 8.13 3.65
CA ILE A 74 -4.47 8.44 3.89
C ILE A 74 -4.21 8.71 5.38
N LEU A 75 -5.20 9.27 6.08
CA LEU A 75 -5.12 9.45 7.54
C LEU A 75 -5.07 8.09 8.26
N GLU A 76 -5.95 7.15 7.93
CA GLU A 76 -5.93 5.79 8.50
C GLU A 76 -4.59 5.08 8.26
N LEU A 77 -4.00 5.26 7.07
CA LEU A 77 -2.67 4.71 6.79
C LEU A 77 -1.61 5.31 7.72
N ALA A 78 -1.60 6.63 7.91
CA ALA A 78 -0.65 7.30 8.79
C ALA A 78 -0.79 6.83 10.24
N GLU A 79 -2.01 6.71 10.74
CA GLU A 79 -2.32 6.19 12.08
C GLU A 79 -1.87 4.74 12.25
N ASN A 80 -2.10 3.89 11.23
CA ASN A 80 -1.63 2.51 11.22
C ASN A 80 -0.10 2.37 11.27
N VAL A 81 0.61 3.25 10.57
CA VAL A 81 2.09 3.30 10.61
C VAL A 81 2.57 3.73 11.99
N LEU A 82 2.02 4.81 12.54
CA LEU A 82 2.40 5.30 13.87
C LEU A 82 2.17 4.26 14.97
N ALA A 83 1.03 3.56 14.94
CA ALA A 83 0.69 2.53 15.92
C ALA A 83 1.70 1.36 15.92
N ARG A 84 2.38 1.11 14.79
CA ARG A 84 3.36 0.02 14.62
C ARG A 84 4.81 0.43 14.82
N ILE A 85 5.06 1.69 15.11
CA ILE A 85 6.40 2.20 15.43
C ILE A 85 6.37 2.82 16.83
N PRO A 86 6.29 1.98 17.88
CA PRO A 86 6.25 2.49 19.25
C PRO A 86 7.52 3.27 19.56
N GLY A 87 7.35 4.39 20.26
CA GLY A 87 8.46 5.28 20.62
C GLY A 87 8.83 6.31 19.56
N THR A 88 8.20 6.30 18.39
CA THR A 88 8.36 7.39 17.42
C THR A 88 7.87 8.72 18.03
N LYS A 89 8.61 9.80 17.73
CA LYS A 89 8.23 11.18 18.09
C LYS A 89 7.51 11.90 16.95
N SER A 90 7.24 11.18 15.87
CA SER A 90 6.57 11.72 14.70
C SER A 90 5.13 12.10 15.01
N ARG A 91 4.68 13.18 14.39
CA ARG A 91 3.29 13.64 14.41
C ARG A 91 2.82 13.90 12.98
N ILE A 92 1.52 13.84 12.77
CA ILE A 92 0.90 14.14 11.49
C ILE A 92 0.85 15.64 11.29
N VAL A 93 1.28 16.09 10.11
CA VAL A 93 1.15 17.47 9.65
C VAL A 93 0.47 17.50 8.29
N TYR A 94 -0.27 18.56 8.02
CA TYR A 94 -1.02 18.68 6.77
C TYR A 94 -0.38 19.74 5.86
N ARG A 95 -0.40 19.48 4.56
CA ARG A 95 0.08 20.37 3.49
C ARG A 95 -0.97 20.47 2.40
N ASP A 96 -0.87 21.49 1.57
CA ASP A 96 -1.79 21.69 0.46
C ASP A 96 -1.76 20.49 -0.50
N LEU A 97 -2.96 20.06 -0.94
CA LEU A 97 -3.11 18.96 -1.89
C LEU A 97 -2.61 19.40 -3.26
N PRO A 98 -1.73 18.61 -3.93
CA PRO A 98 -1.38 18.87 -5.33
C PRO A 98 -2.62 18.87 -6.21
N VAL A 99 -2.61 19.72 -7.24
CA VAL A 99 -3.62 19.72 -8.29
C VAL A 99 -3.55 18.35 -8.97
N ASP A 100 -4.68 17.68 -9.20
CA ASP A 100 -4.80 16.37 -9.86
C ASP A 100 -4.58 15.11 -8.98
N ASP A 101 -4.58 15.20 -7.66
CA ASP A 101 -4.61 13.98 -6.84
C ASP A 101 -6.02 13.36 -6.82
N PRO A 102 -6.20 12.12 -7.32
CA PRO A 102 -7.51 11.48 -7.34
C PRO A 102 -8.06 11.26 -5.93
N GLN A 103 -9.34 11.56 -5.73
CA GLN A 103 -10.01 11.34 -4.45
C GLN A 103 -10.10 9.84 -4.10
N ARG A 104 -10.27 8.99 -5.11
CA ARG A 104 -10.47 7.56 -4.93
C ARG A 104 -9.76 6.74 -6.00
N ARG A 105 -9.11 5.65 -5.57
CA ARG A 105 -8.58 4.60 -6.44
C ARG A 105 -8.85 3.24 -5.81
N GLN A 106 -9.77 2.50 -6.41
CA GLN A 106 -10.16 1.16 -5.95
C GLN A 106 -10.25 0.23 -7.16
N PRO A 107 -9.48 -0.86 -7.21
CA PRO A 107 -9.56 -1.81 -8.30
C PRO A 107 -10.79 -2.72 -8.14
N ASP A 108 -11.42 -3.06 -9.26
CA ASP A 108 -12.34 -4.17 -9.34
C ASP A 108 -11.56 -5.44 -9.66
N ILE A 109 -11.54 -6.40 -8.74
CA ILE A 109 -10.82 -7.67 -8.84
C ILE A 109 -11.74 -8.87 -9.10
N SER A 110 -12.99 -8.64 -9.51
CA SER A 110 -13.98 -9.71 -9.76
C SER A 110 -13.47 -10.71 -10.77
N LEU A 111 -12.85 -10.26 -11.87
CA LEU A 111 -12.32 -11.14 -12.90
C LEU A 111 -11.16 -12.00 -12.38
N ALA A 112 -10.27 -11.44 -11.57
CA ALA A 112 -9.18 -12.20 -10.96
C ALA A 112 -9.71 -13.31 -10.05
N ARG A 113 -10.75 -13.05 -9.27
CA ARG A 113 -11.42 -14.08 -8.47
C ARG A 113 -12.01 -15.18 -9.33
N GLU A 114 -12.70 -14.81 -10.40
CA GLU A 114 -13.40 -15.74 -11.29
C GLU A 114 -12.44 -16.65 -12.05
N ILE A 115 -11.45 -16.08 -12.77
CA ILE A 115 -10.60 -16.84 -13.68
C ILE A 115 -9.31 -17.39 -13.04
N LEU A 116 -8.80 -16.76 -11.97
CA LEU A 116 -7.58 -17.17 -11.29
C LEU A 116 -7.84 -17.82 -9.92
N GLY A 117 -9.06 -17.74 -9.39
CA GLY A 117 -9.33 -18.10 -8.00
C GLY A 117 -8.48 -17.30 -7.00
N TRP A 118 -8.08 -16.08 -7.37
CA TRP A 118 -7.15 -15.25 -6.61
C TRP A 118 -7.86 -14.09 -5.93
N GLN A 119 -7.43 -13.82 -4.72
CA GLN A 119 -7.76 -12.59 -3.98
C GLN A 119 -6.61 -12.26 -3.03
N PRO A 120 -6.44 -10.98 -2.63
CA PRO A 120 -5.46 -10.62 -1.64
C PRO A 120 -5.84 -11.20 -0.28
N VAL A 121 -4.85 -11.69 0.47
CA VAL A 121 -5.06 -12.34 1.78
C VAL A 121 -4.33 -11.64 2.92
N VAL A 122 -3.32 -10.81 2.63
CA VAL A 122 -2.54 -10.10 3.66
C VAL A 122 -3.24 -8.79 4.03
N PRO A 123 -3.71 -8.64 5.29
CA PRO A 123 -4.31 -7.38 5.75
C PRO A 123 -3.24 -6.27 5.86
N LEU A 124 -3.68 -5.01 5.75
CA LEU A 124 -2.78 -3.84 5.76
C LEU A 124 -1.84 -3.84 6.98
N GLY A 125 -2.38 -4.13 8.17
CA GLY A 125 -1.59 -4.14 9.39
C GLY A 125 -0.41 -5.09 9.36
N GLU A 126 -0.64 -6.33 8.92
CA GLU A 126 0.39 -7.37 8.79
C GLU A 126 1.43 -6.97 7.73
N GLY A 127 0.98 -6.54 6.56
CA GLY A 127 1.88 -6.09 5.51
C GLY A 127 2.76 -4.89 5.93
N LEU A 128 2.20 -3.96 6.72
CA LEU A 128 2.96 -2.85 7.29
C LEU A 128 4.03 -3.33 8.30
N GLU A 129 3.72 -4.30 9.14
CA GLU A 129 4.70 -4.86 10.09
C GLU A 129 5.92 -5.44 9.37
N HIS A 130 5.70 -6.23 8.33
CA HIS A 130 6.78 -6.78 7.50
C HIS A 130 7.58 -5.68 6.79
N THR A 131 6.90 -4.68 6.27
CA THR A 131 7.55 -3.56 5.56
C THR A 131 8.37 -2.69 6.52
N ILE A 132 7.84 -2.38 7.69
CA ILE A 132 8.54 -1.64 8.75
C ILE A 132 9.77 -2.41 9.22
N ALA A 133 9.65 -3.73 9.46
CA ALA A 133 10.76 -4.57 9.86
C ALA A 133 11.88 -4.58 8.81
N TYR A 134 11.52 -4.57 7.52
CA TYR A 134 12.49 -4.45 6.43
C TYR A 134 13.21 -3.09 6.44
N PHE A 135 12.46 -1.97 6.56
CA PHE A 135 13.05 -0.64 6.57
C PHE A 135 13.93 -0.36 7.80
N ARG A 136 13.57 -0.90 8.96
CA ARG A 136 14.43 -0.81 10.16
C ARG A 136 15.83 -1.39 9.97
N ARG A 137 15.98 -2.35 9.07
CA ARG A 137 17.30 -2.95 8.77
C ARG A 137 18.09 -2.15 7.73
N LEU A 138 17.40 -1.29 6.96
CA LEU A 138 18.04 -0.45 5.94
C LEU A 138 18.43 0.93 6.45
N LEU A 139 17.73 1.45 7.45
CA LEU A 139 17.85 2.82 7.97
C LEU A 139 18.57 2.86 9.31
#